data_c4dbbf2b164b03d73d1cf88e6f0ba3a8
#
_entry.id   c4dbbf2b164b03d73d1cf88e6f0ba3a8
#
_cell.length_a   1.000
_cell.length_b   1.000
_cell.length_c   1.000
_cell.angle_alpha   90.00
_cell.angle_beta   90.00
_cell.angle_gamma   90.00
#
_symmetry.space_group_name_H-M   'P 1'
#
loop_
_entity.id
_entity.type
_entity.pdbx_description
1 polymer ?
#
loop_
_entity_poly.entity_id
_entity_poly.type
_entity_poly.pdbx_seq_one_letter_code
_entity_poly.pdbx_strand_id
1 'polypeptide(L)'
;MNRKTKIVATMGPATDASGVVERLIRAGVDVFRINFSHGKAEDHAERIRNAREIALRLGRDVGILCDLQGPKIRVEGFAQGPVELHDGQPFALDTALAANAGNDREVGCAYVALPQDVKPGDTLLLNDGAIALRVDAVTGTRVACTVTQGGTLSNRKGINKLGGGLSAPALTDEDLANIRLAAQWNADFLAVSFPRTAEDIHMARGLLKAAGGDAWIVAKIERAEALDNLAAIIEASDVAMVA
;
A
#
# COMPACT_ATOMS: atom_id res chain seq x y z
N MET A 1 -23.25 9.66 -23.55
CA MET A 1 -23.02 8.19 -23.52
C MET A 1 -22.55 7.80 -22.13
N ASN A 2 -23.23 6.86 -21.51
CA ASN A 2 -22.80 6.37 -20.18
C ASN A 2 -21.68 5.32 -20.37
N ARG A 3 -20.41 5.76 -20.30
CA ARG A 3 -19.25 4.89 -20.46
C ARG A 3 -19.22 3.88 -19.29
N LYS A 4 -19.15 2.57 -19.58
CA LYS A 4 -19.08 1.52 -18.56
C LYS A 4 -17.72 1.51 -17.86
N THR A 5 -16.62 1.62 -18.62
CA THR A 5 -15.27 1.71 -18.06
C THR A 5 -15.04 3.09 -17.46
N LYS A 6 -14.63 3.12 -16.19
CA LYS A 6 -14.34 4.34 -15.42
C LYS A 6 -12.83 4.56 -15.33
N ILE A 7 -12.42 5.81 -15.25
CA ILE A 7 -11.01 6.20 -15.13
C ILE A 7 -10.77 6.67 -13.69
N VAL A 8 -9.80 6.04 -13.03
CA VAL A 8 -9.27 6.47 -11.73
C VAL A 8 -7.95 7.18 -11.94
N ALA A 9 -7.81 8.39 -11.42
CA ALA A 9 -6.57 9.17 -11.49
C ALA A 9 -6.05 9.49 -10.08
N THR A 10 -4.78 9.19 -9.81
CA THR A 10 -4.15 9.53 -8.53
C THR A 10 -3.77 11.00 -8.49
N MET A 11 -4.16 11.70 -7.41
CA MET A 11 -3.76 13.07 -7.15
C MET A 11 -2.40 13.12 -6.43
N GLY A 12 -1.60 14.10 -6.75
CA GLY A 12 -0.28 14.32 -6.17
C GLY A 12 0.34 15.59 -6.76
N PRO A 13 1.64 15.87 -6.52
CA PRO A 13 2.30 17.11 -6.95
C PRO A 13 2.13 17.42 -8.46
N ALA A 14 2.08 16.40 -9.29
CA ALA A 14 1.87 16.57 -10.74
C ALA A 14 0.47 17.10 -11.09
N THR A 15 -0.52 16.94 -10.21
CA THR A 15 -1.89 17.43 -10.41
C THR A 15 -2.15 18.76 -9.71
N ASP A 16 -1.22 19.27 -8.90
CA ASP A 16 -1.38 20.51 -8.12
C ASP A 16 -1.25 21.77 -9.01
N ALA A 17 -0.65 21.65 -10.19
CA ALA A 17 -0.53 22.76 -11.11
C ALA A 17 -1.90 23.25 -11.61
N SER A 18 -2.06 24.57 -11.74
CA SER A 18 -3.30 25.21 -12.15
C SER A 18 -3.89 24.61 -13.43
N GLY A 19 -5.19 24.33 -13.40
CA GLY A 19 -5.96 23.81 -14.56
C GLY A 19 -5.73 22.32 -14.86
N VAL A 20 -4.83 21.59 -14.17
CA VAL A 20 -4.60 20.16 -14.43
C VAL A 20 -5.82 19.34 -14.07
N VAL A 21 -6.39 19.53 -12.88
CA VAL A 21 -7.58 18.81 -12.41
C VAL A 21 -8.78 19.06 -13.36
N GLU A 22 -8.95 20.31 -13.82
CA GLU A 22 -10.00 20.62 -14.78
C GLU A 22 -9.81 19.87 -16.10
N ARG A 23 -8.59 19.83 -16.65
CA ARG A 23 -8.31 19.05 -17.89
C ARG A 23 -8.56 17.56 -17.70
N LEU A 24 -8.22 16.98 -16.52
CA LEU A 24 -8.49 15.59 -16.20
C LEU A 24 -9.99 15.28 -16.16
N ILE A 25 -10.80 16.14 -15.53
CA ILE A 25 -12.27 15.98 -15.50
C ILE A 25 -12.86 16.09 -16.91
N ARG A 26 -12.42 17.07 -17.69
CA ARG A 26 -12.85 17.22 -19.09
C ARG A 26 -12.43 16.04 -19.98
N ALA A 27 -11.26 15.46 -19.72
CA ALA A 27 -10.77 14.25 -20.39
C ALA A 27 -11.53 12.98 -19.99
N GLY A 28 -12.35 13.05 -18.90
CA GLY A 28 -13.25 11.98 -18.50
C GLY A 28 -12.77 11.15 -17.33
N VAL A 29 -11.95 11.71 -16.42
CA VAL A 29 -11.70 11.09 -15.12
C VAL A 29 -13.01 11.02 -14.33
N ASP A 30 -13.29 9.86 -13.76
CA ASP A 30 -14.50 9.58 -12.99
C ASP A 30 -14.22 9.56 -11.49
N VAL A 31 -13.01 9.13 -11.07
CA VAL A 31 -12.62 9.01 -9.65
C VAL A 31 -11.21 9.57 -9.46
N PHE A 32 -11.04 10.41 -8.45
CA PHE A 32 -9.73 10.85 -7.98
C PHE A 32 -9.30 10.02 -6.76
N ARG A 33 -8.11 9.42 -6.86
CA ARG A 33 -7.51 8.63 -5.80
C ARG A 33 -6.57 9.48 -4.97
N ILE A 34 -6.76 9.48 -3.66
CA ILE A 34 -5.89 10.04 -2.63
C ILE A 34 -5.12 8.89 -2.00
N ASN A 35 -3.80 8.86 -2.17
CA ASN A 35 -2.95 7.81 -1.64
C ASN A 35 -2.33 8.26 -0.31
N PHE A 36 -2.78 7.70 0.81
CA PHE A 36 -2.26 8.02 2.14
C PHE A 36 -0.81 7.57 2.39
N SER A 37 -0.22 6.77 1.49
CA SER A 37 1.21 6.44 1.60
C SER A 37 2.12 7.65 1.38
N HIS A 38 1.63 8.76 0.84
CA HIS A 38 2.41 9.94 0.47
C HIS A 38 1.61 11.22 0.71
N GLY A 39 2.33 12.30 1.06
CA GLY A 39 1.72 13.61 1.27
C GLY A 39 1.22 13.81 2.70
N LYS A 40 0.64 14.97 2.96
CA LYS A 40 0.09 15.37 4.25
C LYS A 40 -1.44 15.47 4.17
N ALA A 41 -2.11 15.35 5.32
CA ALA A 41 -3.56 15.44 5.40
C ALA A 41 -4.10 16.77 4.84
N GLU A 42 -3.42 17.87 5.12
CA GLU A 42 -3.80 19.21 4.64
C GLU A 42 -3.78 19.30 3.11
N ASP A 43 -2.71 18.77 2.48
CA ASP A 43 -2.56 18.74 1.02
C ASP A 43 -3.67 17.89 0.38
N HIS A 44 -4.00 16.76 1.00
CA HIS A 44 -5.07 15.87 0.53
C HIS A 44 -6.44 16.54 0.65
N ALA A 45 -6.72 17.21 1.77
CA ALA A 45 -7.97 17.94 1.96
C ALA A 45 -8.15 19.06 0.91
N GLU A 46 -7.07 19.78 0.60
CA GLU A 46 -7.08 20.82 -0.43
C GLU A 46 -7.35 20.24 -1.83
N ARG A 47 -6.67 19.14 -2.20
CA ARG A 47 -6.89 18.46 -3.47
C ARG A 47 -8.33 17.99 -3.64
N ILE A 48 -8.92 17.38 -2.60
CA ILE A 48 -10.31 16.92 -2.60
C ILE A 48 -11.27 18.10 -2.82
N ARG A 49 -11.07 19.17 -2.05
CA ARG A 49 -11.90 20.39 -2.16
C ARG A 49 -11.82 20.97 -3.58
N ASN A 50 -10.61 21.16 -4.10
CA ASN A 50 -10.39 21.66 -5.46
C ASN A 50 -11.04 20.77 -6.53
N ALA A 51 -10.92 19.46 -6.42
CA ALA A 51 -11.54 18.53 -7.37
C ALA A 51 -13.07 18.66 -7.37
N ARG A 52 -13.69 18.74 -6.19
CA ARG A 52 -15.15 18.90 -6.05
C ARG A 52 -15.64 20.24 -6.56
N GLU A 53 -14.95 21.31 -6.24
CA GLU A 53 -15.31 22.67 -6.74
C GLU A 53 -15.26 22.75 -8.26
N ILE A 54 -14.22 22.18 -8.87
CA ILE A 54 -14.08 22.15 -10.34
C ILE A 54 -15.15 21.25 -10.96
N ALA A 55 -15.41 20.08 -10.38
CA ALA A 55 -16.43 19.16 -10.87
C ALA A 55 -17.81 19.82 -10.86
N LEU A 56 -18.17 20.47 -9.74
CA LEU A 56 -19.43 21.22 -9.60
C LEU A 56 -19.55 22.30 -10.68
N ARG A 57 -18.49 23.10 -10.90
CA ARG A 57 -18.46 24.16 -11.92
C ARG A 57 -18.64 23.61 -13.33
N LEU A 58 -18.16 22.39 -13.58
CA LEU A 58 -18.26 21.73 -14.89
C LEU A 58 -19.56 20.93 -15.06
N GLY A 59 -20.43 20.87 -14.05
CA GLY A 59 -21.63 20.04 -14.08
C GLY A 59 -21.29 18.54 -14.22
N ARG A 60 -20.20 18.08 -13.57
CA ARG A 60 -19.73 16.69 -13.61
C ARG A 60 -19.66 16.11 -12.22
N ASP A 61 -20.03 14.85 -12.11
CA ASP A 61 -19.81 14.08 -10.89
C ASP A 61 -18.45 13.40 -10.95
N VAL A 62 -17.69 13.50 -9.85
CA VAL A 62 -16.42 12.79 -9.65
C VAL A 62 -16.42 12.16 -8.27
N GLY A 63 -15.97 10.90 -8.16
CA GLY A 63 -15.78 10.22 -6.88
C GLY A 63 -14.41 10.50 -6.28
N ILE A 64 -14.34 10.42 -4.95
CA ILE A 64 -13.09 10.49 -4.18
C ILE A 64 -12.81 9.11 -3.58
N LEU A 65 -11.67 8.51 -3.91
CA LEU A 65 -11.20 7.27 -3.36
C LEU A 65 -10.02 7.56 -2.42
N CYS A 66 -10.20 7.28 -1.14
CA CYS A 66 -9.14 7.32 -0.13
C CYS A 66 -8.50 5.94 -0.02
N ASP A 67 -7.21 5.83 -0.34
CA ASP A 67 -6.46 4.58 -0.38
C ASP A 67 -5.54 4.50 0.84
N LEU A 68 -5.88 3.59 1.77
CA LEU A 68 -5.14 3.33 3.01
C LEU A 68 -3.77 2.75 2.70
N GLN A 69 -2.78 3.09 3.54
CA GLN A 69 -1.42 2.63 3.33
C GLN A 69 -1.24 1.14 3.63
N GLY A 70 -1.93 0.62 4.65
CA GLY A 70 -1.70 -0.73 5.17
C GLY A 70 -0.33 -0.88 5.87
N PRO A 71 0.07 -2.12 6.21
CA PRO A 71 1.31 -2.38 6.91
C PRO A 71 2.53 -2.06 6.06
N LYS A 72 3.52 -1.39 6.68
CA LYS A 72 4.82 -1.06 6.06
C LYS A 72 5.76 -2.26 6.10
N ILE A 73 5.51 -3.28 5.28
CA ILE A 73 6.44 -4.41 5.12
C ILE A 73 7.45 -4.03 4.04
N ARG A 74 8.50 -3.29 4.43
CA ARG A 74 9.48 -2.70 3.51
C ARG A 74 10.88 -2.76 4.08
N VAL A 75 11.88 -2.82 3.19
CA VAL A 75 13.26 -2.52 3.59
C VAL A 75 13.38 -1.06 3.98
N GLU A 76 14.30 -0.77 4.88
CA GLU A 76 14.69 0.59 5.23
C GLU A 76 15.57 1.22 4.14
N GLY A 77 16.36 2.24 4.46
CA GLY A 77 17.22 2.94 3.51
C GLY A 77 18.65 2.40 3.50
N PHE A 78 19.35 2.68 2.41
CA PHE A 78 20.77 2.43 2.23
C PHE A 78 21.58 3.69 2.43
N ALA A 79 22.74 3.58 3.09
CA ALA A 79 23.60 4.72 3.43
C ALA A 79 24.17 5.47 2.20
N GLN A 80 24.43 4.74 1.13
CA GLN A 80 25.05 5.28 -0.09
C GLN A 80 24.16 5.17 -1.34
N GLY A 81 22.84 5.01 -1.15
CA GLY A 81 21.90 4.82 -2.25
C GLY A 81 21.71 3.34 -2.63
N PRO A 82 21.08 3.07 -3.78
CA PRO A 82 20.76 1.71 -4.21
C PRO A 82 21.98 0.81 -4.27
N VAL A 83 21.78 -0.48 -3.97
CA VAL A 83 22.82 -1.52 -4.04
C VAL A 83 22.47 -2.54 -5.12
N GLU A 84 23.48 -3.10 -5.77
CA GLU A 84 23.32 -4.21 -6.71
C GLU A 84 23.55 -5.52 -5.96
N LEU A 85 22.53 -6.40 -5.95
CA LEU A 85 22.62 -7.73 -5.36
C LEU A 85 22.85 -8.77 -6.46
N HIS A 86 23.72 -9.73 -6.19
CA HIS A 86 24.09 -10.78 -7.13
C HIS A 86 23.63 -12.15 -6.65
N ASP A 87 23.31 -13.04 -7.58
CA ASP A 87 22.92 -14.41 -7.29
C ASP A 87 24.02 -15.13 -6.48
N GLY A 88 23.59 -15.84 -5.45
CA GLY A 88 24.49 -16.55 -4.51
C GLY A 88 25.09 -15.67 -3.41
N GLN A 89 24.93 -14.36 -3.46
CA GLN A 89 25.45 -13.43 -2.46
C GLN A 89 24.72 -13.61 -1.11
N PRO A 90 25.44 -13.65 0.03
CA PRO A 90 24.83 -13.51 1.34
C PRO A 90 24.26 -12.10 1.53
N PHE A 91 23.03 -12.02 2.04
CA PHE A 91 22.37 -10.75 2.37
C PHE A 91 21.50 -10.91 3.62
N ALA A 92 21.32 -9.86 4.41
CA ALA A 92 20.49 -9.96 5.60
C ALA A 92 19.45 -8.84 5.70
N LEU A 93 18.29 -9.17 6.28
CA LEU A 93 17.30 -8.22 6.75
C LEU A 93 17.38 -8.18 8.28
N ASP A 94 17.54 -6.99 8.87
CA ASP A 94 17.65 -6.84 10.31
C ASP A 94 16.69 -5.77 10.83
N THR A 95 15.75 -6.17 11.69
CA THR A 95 14.73 -5.25 12.22
C THR A 95 15.28 -4.28 13.28
N ALA A 96 16.51 -4.49 13.76
CA ALA A 96 17.20 -3.59 14.69
C ALA A 96 18.23 -2.67 14.01
N LEU A 97 18.51 -2.86 12.72
CA LEU A 97 19.43 -1.99 12.00
C LEU A 97 18.84 -0.59 11.86
N ALA A 98 19.63 0.43 12.15
CA ALA A 98 19.20 1.82 12.07
C ALA A 98 18.70 2.17 10.67
N ALA A 99 17.69 3.03 10.59
CA ALA A 99 17.18 3.54 9.32
C ALA A 99 18.32 4.17 8.49
N ASN A 100 18.34 3.89 7.20
CA ASN A 100 19.37 4.36 6.25
C ASN A 100 20.82 3.86 6.53
N ALA A 101 20.98 2.79 7.32
CA ALA A 101 22.30 2.17 7.57
C ALA A 101 22.58 0.97 6.65
N GLY A 102 21.67 0.66 5.72
CA GLY A 102 21.82 -0.46 4.78
C GLY A 102 23.04 -0.33 3.87
N ASN A 103 23.56 -1.46 3.43
CA ASN A 103 24.71 -1.59 2.54
C ASN A 103 24.54 -2.83 1.64
N ASP A 104 25.58 -3.25 0.93
CA ASP A 104 25.59 -4.42 0.05
C ASP A 104 25.50 -5.79 0.75
N ARG A 105 25.48 -5.83 2.09
CA ARG A 105 25.42 -7.07 2.90
C ARG A 105 24.17 -7.17 3.75
N GLU A 106 23.54 -6.04 4.09
CA GLU A 106 22.38 -6.00 4.95
C GLU A 106 21.58 -4.71 4.80
N VAL A 107 20.29 -4.78 5.14
CA VAL A 107 19.42 -3.60 5.21
C VAL A 107 18.42 -3.75 6.36
N GLY A 108 18.01 -2.62 6.92
CA GLY A 108 16.95 -2.58 7.92
C GLY A 108 15.62 -3.04 7.35
N CYS A 109 14.76 -3.58 8.22
CA CYS A 109 13.40 -3.95 7.88
C CYS A 109 12.42 -3.21 8.80
N ALA A 110 11.48 -2.46 8.22
CA ALA A 110 10.46 -1.73 8.99
C ALA A 110 9.45 -2.65 9.68
N TYR A 111 9.34 -3.90 9.22
CA TYR A 111 8.42 -4.88 9.79
C TYR A 111 9.09 -5.68 10.90
N VAL A 112 8.86 -5.27 12.16
CA VAL A 112 9.54 -5.81 13.35
C VAL A 112 9.25 -7.31 13.57
N ALA A 113 8.08 -7.81 13.16
CA ALA A 113 7.70 -9.21 13.31
C ALA A 113 8.28 -10.13 12.22
N LEU A 114 9.05 -9.62 11.25
CA LEU A 114 9.61 -10.45 10.17
C LEU A 114 10.36 -11.70 10.69
N PRO A 115 11.23 -11.61 11.74
CA PRO A 115 11.95 -12.80 12.23
C PRO A 115 11.03 -13.88 12.81
N GLN A 116 9.84 -13.53 13.31
CA GLN A 116 8.86 -14.48 13.83
C GLN A 116 8.03 -15.15 12.71
N ASP A 117 7.88 -14.48 11.58
CA ASP A 117 7.02 -14.92 10.48
C ASP A 117 7.76 -15.75 9.43
N VAL A 118 9.09 -15.83 9.52
CA VAL A 118 9.91 -16.54 8.54
C VAL A 118 10.75 -17.63 9.18
N LYS A 119 11.06 -18.66 8.40
CA LYS A 119 11.91 -19.78 8.81
C LYS A 119 12.89 -20.15 7.68
N PRO A 120 13.97 -20.88 8.01
CA PRO A 120 14.88 -21.40 6.99
C PRO A 120 14.13 -22.14 5.87
N GLY A 121 14.49 -21.84 4.63
CA GLY A 121 13.85 -22.36 3.42
C GLY A 121 12.74 -21.48 2.84
N ASP A 122 12.19 -20.52 3.58
CA ASP A 122 11.22 -19.55 3.03
C ASP A 122 11.89 -18.65 1.98
N THR A 123 11.11 -18.18 1.02
CA THR A 123 11.54 -17.22 0.00
C THR A 123 10.90 -15.87 0.25
N LEU A 124 11.71 -14.83 0.36
CA LEU A 124 11.29 -13.45 0.42
C LEU A 124 11.44 -12.79 -0.95
N LEU A 125 10.43 -12.07 -1.37
CA LEU A 125 10.37 -11.33 -2.62
C LEU A 125 10.47 -9.84 -2.32
N LEU A 126 11.45 -9.16 -2.90
CA LEU A 126 11.67 -7.73 -2.74
C LEU A 126 11.43 -7.01 -4.07
N ASN A 127 11.09 -5.72 -3.99
CA ASN A 127 10.87 -4.87 -5.16
C ASN A 127 9.90 -5.52 -6.15
N ASP A 128 8.69 -5.85 -5.66
CA ASP A 128 7.60 -6.48 -6.43
C ASP A 128 7.98 -7.80 -7.11
N GLY A 129 8.88 -8.56 -6.48
CA GLY A 129 9.35 -9.85 -6.97
C GLY A 129 10.53 -9.78 -7.95
N ALA A 130 11.06 -8.58 -8.22
CA ALA A 130 12.27 -8.44 -9.05
C ALA A 130 13.52 -9.04 -8.41
N ILE A 131 13.54 -9.13 -7.06
CA ILE A 131 14.64 -9.73 -6.29
C ILE A 131 14.06 -10.82 -5.40
N ALA A 132 14.73 -11.96 -5.30
CA ALA A 132 14.36 -13.07 -4.44
C ALA A 132 15.50 -13.46 -3.49
N LEU A 133 15.15 -13.65 -2.22
CA LEU A 133 16.05 -14.07 -1.15
C LEU A 133 15.53 -15.38 -0.54
N ARG A 134 16.36 -16.40 -0.44
CA ARG A 134 16.07 -17.58 0.38
C ARG A 134 16.54 -17.34 1.81
N VAL A 135 15.67 -17.55 2.78
CA VAL A 135 16.03 -17.50 4.20
C VAL A 135 16.90 -18.71 4.55
N ASP A 136 18.08 -18.46 5.11
CA ASP A 136 19.02 -19.50 5.54
C ASP A 136 18.96 -19.71 7.07
N ALA A 137 18.86 -18.62 7.85
CA ALA A 137 18.77 -18.66 9.31
C ALA A 137 18.08 -17.41 9.87
N VAL A 138 17.48 -17.57 11.05
CA VAL A 138 16.93 -16.46 11.83
C VAL A 138 17.61 -16.44 13.20
N THR A 139 18.19 -15.30 13.59
CA THR A 139 18.86 -15.11 14.87
C THR A 139 18.48 -13.76 15.48
N GLY A 140 17.68 -13.77 16.53
CA GLY A 140 17.18 -12.55 17.15
C GLY A 140 16.38 -11.69 16.15
N THR A 141 16.88 -10.49 15.87
CA THR A 141 16.28 -9.53 14.92
C THR A 141 16.72 -9.72 13.46
N ARG A 142 17.71 -10.62 13.24
CA ARG A 142 18.38 -10.78 11.96
C ARG A 142 17.88 -12.01 11.20
N VAL A 143 17.47 -11.80 9.96
CA VAL A 143 17.11 -12.83 8.97
C VAL A 143 18.26 -12.92 7.96
N ALA A 144 19.09 -13.94 8.06
CA ALA A 144 20.18 -14.21 7.12
C ALA A 144 19.62 -14.93 5.91
N CYS A 145 20.01 -14.48 4.72
CA CYS A 145 19.51 -14.97 3.44
C CYS A 145 20.64 -15.16 2.44
N THR A 146 20.35 -15.99 1.43
CA THR A 146 21.11 -16.05 0.18
C THR A 146 20.25 -15.45 -0.93
N VAL A 147 20.82 -14.56 -1.73
CA VAL A 147 20.18 -14.02 -2.94
C VAL A 147 20.01 -15.13 -3.96
N THR A 148 18.76 -15.44 -4.35
CA THR A 148 18.46 -16.45 -5.39
C THR A 148 18.12 -15.81 -6.73
N GLN A 149 17.70 -14.55 -6.71
CA GLN A 149 17.55 -13.70 -7.89
C GLN A 149 17.99 -12.30 -7.52
N GLY A 150 19.07 -11.85 -8.14
CA GLY A 150 19.69 -10.55 -7.91
C GLY A 150 19.01 -9.40 -8.65
N GLY A 151 19.54 -8.19 -8.43
CA GLY A 151 19.08 -6.95 -9.06
C GLY A 151 19.31 -5.74 -8.18
N THR A 152 18.93 -4.57 -8.70
CA THR A 152 19.08 -3.29 -7.99
C THR A 152 18.04 -3.14 -6.89
N LEU A 153 18.48 -3.11 -5.63
CA LEU A 153 17.63 -2.85 -4.47
C LEU A 153 17.79 -1.40 -3.99
N SER A 154 16.71 -0.64 -4.04
CA SER A 154 16.67 0.75 -3.57
C SER A 154 15.89 0.89 -2.26
N ASN A 155 15.90 2.10 -1.69
CA ASN A 155 15.23 2.45 -0.42
C ASN A 155 13.74 2.13 -0.45
N ARG A 156 13.21 1.68 0.69
CA ARG A 156 11.77 1.54 0.97
C ARG A 156 11.03 0.56 0.06
N LYS A 157 11.71 -0.37 -0.57
CA LYS A 157 11.09 -1.40 -1.39
C LYS A 157 10.30 -2.40 -0.54
N GLY A 158 9.16 -2.85 -1.10
CA GLY A 158 8.29 -3.83 -0.45
C GLY A 158 8.98 -5.18 -0.26
N ILE A 159 8.58 -5.86 0.81
CA ILE A 159 8.96 -7.25 1.10
C ILE A 159 7.67 -8.06 1.12
N ASN A 160 7.64 -9.15 0.37
CA ASN A 160 6.60 -10.17 0.42
C ASN A 160 7.23 -11.53 0.74
N LYS A 161 6.45 -12.45 1.28
CA LYS A 161 6.84 -13.83 1.45
C LYS A 161 6.11 -14.69 0.41
N LEU A 162 6.85 -15.46 -0.35
CA LEU A 162 6.27 -16.38 -1.33
C LEU A 162 5.37 -17.40 -0.61
N GLY A 163 4.12 -17.54 -1.05
CA GLY A 163 3.12 -18.37 -0.40
C GLY A 163 2.46 -17.74 0.83
N GLY A 164 2.77 -16.48 1.17
CA GLY A 164 2.14 -15.77 2.27
C GLY A 164 2.70 -16.08 3.66
N GLY A 165 1.92 -15.75 4.71
CA GLY A 165 2.23 -16.05 6.12
C GLY A 165 2.94 -14.93 6.87
N LEU A 166 2.91 -13.68 6.38
CA LEU A 166 3.29 -12.51 7.18
C LEU A 166 2.09 -12.09 8.04
N SER A 167 2.29 -11.98 9.37
CA SER A 167 1.22 -11.77 10.35
C SER A 167 0.75 -10.32 10.48
N ALA A 168 1.38 -9.37 9.76
CA ALA A 168 1.03 -7.96 9.84
C ALA A 168 -0.48 -7.73 9.66
N PRO A 169 -1.14 -6.97 10.57
CA PRO A 169 -2.55 -6.64 10.42
C PRO A 169 -2.79 -5.80 9.17
N ALA A 170 -3.95 -5.94 8.54
CA ALA A 170 -4.31 -5.15 7.35
C ALA A 170 -4.47 -3.66 7.67
N LEU A 171 -4.95 -3.32 8.86
CA LEU A 171 -5.12 -1.95 9.34
C LEU A 171 -4.10 -1.61 10.41
N THR A 172 -3.37 -0.52 10.21
CA THR A 172 -2.40 0.05 11.15
C THR A 172 -3.03 1.18 11.96
N ASP A 173 -2.38 1.63 13.03
CA ASP A 173 -2.83 2.82 13.79
C ASP A 173 -2.92 4.08 12.90
N GLU A 174 -2.03 4.20 11.92
CA GLU A 174 -2.07 5.27 10.92
C GLU A 174 -3.31 5.15 10.04
N ASP A 175 -3.68 3.92 9.63
CA ASP A 175 -4.90 3.70 8.86
C ASP A 175 -6.16 4.02 9.67
N LEU A 176 -6.17 3.77 11.00
CA LEU A 176 -7.28 4.17 11.87
C LEU A 176 -7.48 5.70 11.88
N ALA A 177 -6.38 6.46 11.87
CA ALA A 177 -6.45 7.92 11.76
C ALA A 177 -6.93 8.35 10.36
N ASN A 178 -6.43 7.71 9.30
CA ASN A 178 -6.78 7.99 7.91
C ASN A 178 -8.25 7.64 7.58
N ILE A 179 -8.82 6.62 8.21
CA ILE A 179 -10.26 6.29 8.10
C ILE A 179 -11.11 7.45 8.63
N ARG A 180 -10.72 8.06 9.77
CA ARG A 180 -11.42 9.23 10.31
C ARG A 180 -11.34 10.43 9.37
N LEU A 181 -10.19 10.66 8.74
CA LEU A 181 -10.03 11.71 7.72
C LEU A 181 -10.90 11.43 6.49
N ALA A 182 -10.92 10.19 6.00
CA ALA A 182 -11.76 9.79 4.87
C ALA A 182 -13.25 10.05 5.17
N ALA A 183 -13.71 9.74 6.39
CA ALA A 183 -15.07 10.05 6.84
C ALA A 183 -15.34 11.57 6.87
N GLN A 184 -14.42 12.36 7.46
CA GLN A 184 -14.53 13.83 7.53
C GLN A 184 -14.56 14.48 6.13
N TRP A 185 -13.84 13.91 5.18
CA TRP A 185 -13.81 14.40 3.81
C TRP A 185 -14.95 13.88 2.95
N ASN A 186 -15.87 13.11 3.53
CA ASN A 186 -16.97 12.46 2.82
C ASN A 186 -16.47 11.71 1.57
N ALA A 187 -15.46 10.86 1.75
CA ALA A 187 -14.94 10.02 0.67
C ALA A 187 -16.05 9.11 0.12
N ASP A 188 -16.05 8.87 -1.19
CA ASP A 188 -17.00 7.99 -1.86
C ASP A 188 -16.53 6.53 -1.80
N PHE A 189 -15.20 6.32 -1.73
CA PHE A 189 -14.58 5.00 -1.65
C PHE A 189 -13.46 5.02 -0.62
N LEU A 190 -13.34 3.91 0.14
CA LEU A 190 -12.22 3.64 1.05
C LEU A 190 -11.55 2.34 0.63
N ALA A 191 -10.31 2.42 0.13
CA ALA A 191 -9.56 1.23 -0.27
C ALA A 191 -8.71 0.71 0.88
N VAL A 192 -8.87 -0.59 1.17
CA VAL A 192 -8.13 -1.33 2.19
C VAL A 192 -6.97 -2.06 1.53
N SER A 193 -5.75 -1.71 1.91
CA SER A 193 -4.53 -2.35 1.42
C SER A 193 -4.25 -3.65 2.18
N PHE A 194 -3.83 -4.67 1.46
CA PHE A 194 -3.40 -5.95 2.00
C PHE A 194 -4.41 -6.71 2.88
N PRO A 195 -5.74 -6.70 2.58
CA PRO A 195 -6.68 -7.53 3.32
C PRO A 195 -6.34 -9.00 3.13
N ARG A 196 -6.49 -9.80 4.20
CA ARG A 196 -6.25 -11.25 4.21
C ARG A 196 -7.55 -12.04 4.27
N THR A 197 -8.55 -11.46 4.95
CA THR A 197 -9.84 -12.10 5.20
C THR A 197 -10.99 -11.09 5.09
N ALA A 198 -12.22 -11.59 5.10
CA ALA A 198 -13.43 -10.76 5.14
C ALA A 198 -13.51 -9.89 6.41
N GLU A 199 -12.94 -10.37 7.54
CA GLU A 199 -12.91 -9.63 8.81
C GLU A 199 -12.13 -8.33 8.70
N ASP A 200 -11.04 -8.28 7.92
CA ASP A 200 -10.28 -7.06 7.67
C ASP A 200 -11.18 -6.00 6.98
N ILE A 201 -12.01 -6.43 6.04
CA ILE A 201 -12.98 -5.57 5.32
C ILE A 201 -14.11 -5.12 6.25
N HIS A 202 -14.68 -6.03 7.05
CA HIS A 202 -15.71 -5.70 8.01
C HIS A 202 -15.21 -4.72 9.07
N MET A 203 -13.98 -4.90 9.54
CA MET A 203 -13.33 -3.99 10.49
C MET A 203 -13.21 -2.58 9.90
N ALA A 204 -12.68 -2.45 8.68
CA ALA A 204 -12.56 -1.15 8.00
C ALA A 204 -13.92 -0.47 7.85
N ARG A 205 -14.97 -1.21 7.43
CA ARG A 205 -16.33 -0.71 7.30
C ARG A 205 -16.90 -0.26 8.65
N GLY A 206 -16.69 -1.05 9.72
CA GLY A 206 -17.15 -0.72 11.07
C GLY A 206 -16.51 0.56 11.59
N LEU A 207 -15.20 0.71 11.40
CA LEU A 207 -14.44 1.91 11.80
C LEU A 207 -14.87 3.15 11.02
N LEU A 208 -15.09 3.02 9.71
CA LEU A 208 -15.59 4.11 8.87
C LEU A 208 -16.97 4.59 9.34
N LYS A 209 -17.90 3.65 9.57
CA LYS A 209 -19.23 3.97 10.09
C LYS A 209 -19.20 4.60 11.47
N ALA A 210 -18.33 4.10 12.37
CA ALA A 210 -18.15 4.70 13.70
C ALA A 210 -17.60 6.14 13.62
N ALA A 211 -16.84 6.47 12.55
CA ALA A 211 -16.38 7.82 12.27
C ALA A 211 -17.42 8.70 11.53
N GLY A 212 -18.63 8.18 11.25
CA GLY A 212 -19.69 8.90 10.55
C GLY A 212 -19.60 8.87 9.03
N GLY A 213 -18.72 8.04 8.46
CA GLY A 213 -18.58 7.88 7.01
C GLY A 213 -19.44 6.75 6.44
N ASP A 214 -19.74 6.82 5.15
CA ASP A 214 -20.54 5.82 4.42
C ASP A 214 -19.93 5.48 3.04
N ALA A 215 -18.60 5.55 2.92
CA ALA A 215 -17.91 5.21 1.69
C ALA A 215 -18.01 3.71 1.37
N TRP A 216 -18.04 3.37 0.09
CA TRP A 216 -17.90 2.00 -0.39
C TRP A 216 -16.50 1.46 -0.10
N ILE A 217 -16.44 0.23 0.41
CA ILE A 217 -15.16 -0.41 0.74
C ILE A 217 -14.60 -1.12 -0.49
N VAL A 218 -13.37 -0.75 -0.84
CA VAL A 218 -12.62 -1.36 -1.94
C VAL A 218 -11.58 -2.31 -1.35
N ALA A 219 -11.67 -3.60 -1.63
CA ALA A 219 -10.64 -4.57 -1.26
C ALA A 219 -9.52 -4.59 -2.29
N LYS A 220 -8.28 -4.32 -1.90
CA LYS A 220 -7.10 -4.42 -2.77
C LYS A 220 -6.51 -5.82 -2.65
N ILE A 221 -6.58 -6.58 -3.73
CA ILE A 221 -6.07 -7.95 -3.78
C ILE A 221 -4.57 -7.90 -4.11
N GLU A 222 -3.74 -7.97 -3.05
CA GLU A 222 -2.29 -7.73 -3.10
C GLU A 222 -1.46 -8.83 -2.41
N ARG A 223 -2.11 -9.74 -1.66
CA ARG A 223 -1.44 -10.78 -0.87
C ARG A 223 -1.86 -12.16 -1.34
N ALA A 224 -0.94 -13.14 -1.20
CA ALA A 224 -1.25 -14.53 -1.50
C ALA A 224 -2.39 -15.08 -0.62
N GLU A 225 -2.42 -14.71 0.67
CA GLU A 225 -3.46 -15.14 1.61
C GLU A 225 -4.86 -14.65 1.22
N ALA A 226 -4.95 -13.54 0.48
CA ALA A 226 -6.23 -13.04 -0.02
C ALA A 226 -6.83 -13.99 -1.09
N LEU A 227 -6.02 -14.75 -1.81
CA LEU A 227 -6.49 -15.68 -2.84
C LEU A 227 -7.25 -16.85 -2.23
N ASP A 228 -6.79 -17.37 -1.09
CA ASP A 228 -7.45 -18.46 -0.37
C ASP A 228 -8.82 -18.04 0.20
N ASN A 229 -8.98 -16.75 0.49
CA ASN A 229 -10.18 -16.16 1.06
C ASN A 229 -10.93 -15.24 0.08
N LEU A 230 -10.60 -15.31 -1.22
CA LEU A 230 -11.03 -14.33 -2.22
C LEU A 230 -12.54 -14.16 -2.28
N ALA A 231 -13.29 -15.26 -2.27
CA ALA A 231 -14.76 -15.24 -2.35
C ALA A 231 -15.37 -14.46 -1.15
N ALA A 232 -14.90 -14.74 0.07
CA ALA A 232 -15.37 -14.05 1.28
C ALA A 232 -14.97 -12.57 1.32
N ILE A 233 -13.76 -12.24 0.84
CA ILE A 233 -13.30 -10.84 0.74
C ILE A 233 -14.17 -10.06 -0.25
N ILE A 234 -14.47 -10.64 -1.43
CA ILE A 234 -15.31 -10.01 -2.46
C ILE A 234 -16.74 -9.82 -1.92
N GLU A 235 -17.30 -10.81 -1.25
CA GLU A 235 -18.65 -10.71 -0.66
C GLU A 235 -18.74 -9.62 0.42
N ALA A 236 -17.69 -9.44 1.22
CA ALA A 236 -17.62 -8.41 2.27
C ALA A 236 -17.38 -7.00 1.73
N SER A 237 -16.86 -6.85 0.51
CA SER A 237 -16.51 -5.56 -0.11
C SER A 237 -17.56 -5.08 -1.12
N ASP A 238 -17.50 -3.79 -1.45
CA ASP A 238 -18.36 -3.21 -2.49
C ASP A 238 -17.66 -3.20 -3.85
N VAL A 239 -16.31 -3.17 -3.83
CA VAL A 239 -15.46 -3.13 -5.03
C VAL A 239 -14.21 -3.97 -4.76
N ALA A 240 -13.72 -4.68 -5.78
CA ALA A 240 -12.41 -5.33 -5.76
C ALA A 240 -11.43 -4.58 -6.66
N MET A 241 -10.20 -4.37 -6.17
CA MET A 241 -9.10 -3.77 -6.92
C MET A 241 -7.96 -4.78 -7.02
N VAL A 242 -7.62 -5.17 -8.23
CA VAL A 242 -6.40 -5.93 -8.50
C VAL A 242 -5.24 -4.94 -8.62
N ALA A 243 -4.26 -5.07 -7.72
CA ALA A 243 -3.14 -4.13 -7.62
C ALA A 243 -1.82 -4.83 -7.96
#